data_26a70fb51767799e5fae1900b6402464
#
_entry.id   26a70fb51767799e5fae1900b6402464
#
_cell.length_a   1.000
_cell.length_b   1.000
_cell.length_c   1.000
_cell.angle_alpha   90.00
_cell.angle_beta   90.00
_cell.angle_gamma   90.00
#
_symmetry.space_group_name_H-M   'P 1'
#
loop_
_entity.id
_entity.type
_entity.pdbx_description
1 polymer ?
#
loop_
_entity_poly.entity_id
_entity_poly.type
_entity_poly.pdbx_seq_one_letter_code
_entity_poly.pdbx_strand_id
1 'polypeptide(L)'
;KEGNTFTSRLVSFDRDLLLIPNVAIHMNRDVNNGMKYNNQIDMLPLFSAGECNEGDYAQLLADELGCAKEDIFGTDLYLVNRMTPSIWGVKEEFISSPKLDDLQCAFTSLKALLHGTNEQAVNVFACFDNEEVGSGTKQGACSTFLYDVLQRINDNLGYTKEDYYRA
;
A
#
# COMPACT_ATOMS: atom_id res chain seq x y z
N LYS A 1 19.23 12.82 1.94
CA LYS A 1 20.69 12.57 1.77
C LYS A 1 21.37 12.77 3.11
N GLU A 2 22.19 11.84 3.53
CA GLU A 2 22.99 11.95 4.75
C GLU A 2 24.48 11.83 4.39
N GLY A 3 25.19 12.96 4.37
CA GLY A 3 26.56 13.01 3.88
C GLY A 3 26.66 12.56 2.41
N ASN A 4 27.38 11.46 2.17
CA ASN A 4 27.56 10.87 0.84
C ASN A 4 26.63 9.66 0.55
N THR A 5 25.66 9.40 1.44
CA THR A 5 24.71 8.29 1.30
C THR A 5 23.29 8.81 1.10
N PHE A 6 22.46 7.95 0.49
CA PHE A 6 21.02 8.15 0.42
C PHE A 6 20.34 7.12 1.32
N THR A 7 19.39 7.60 2.11
CA THR A 7 18.54 6.77 2.95
C THR A 7 17.09 6.99 2.58
N SER A 8 16.26 5.96 2.71
CA SER A 8 14.80 6.10 2.57
C SER A 8 14.18 6.25 3.95
N ARG A 9 13.26 7.18 4.07
CA ARG A 9 12.48 7.40 5.29
C ARG A 9 11.00 7.40 4.96
N LEU A 10 10.22 6.72 5.79
CA LEU A 10 8.77 6.76 5.71
C LEU A 10 8.27 8.01 6.42
N VAL A 11 7.37 8.74 5.78
CA VAL A 11 6.67 9.88 6.37
C VAL A 11 5.16 9.62 6.34
N SER A 12 4.46 9.98 7.41
CA SER A 12 3.01 9.89 7.52
C SER A 12 2.49 11.09 8.30
N PHE A 13 1.54 11.80 7.71
CA PHE A 13 0.89 12.94 8.38
C PHE A 13 -0.35 12.48 9.15
N ASP A 14 -0.35 12.68 10.46
CA ASP A 14 -1.52 12.35 11.30
C ASP A 14 -2.54 13.50 11.34
N ARG A 15 -2.83 14.06 10.18
CA ARG A 15 -3.86 15.08 9.96
C ARG A 15 -4.40 15.05 8.55
N ASP A 16 -5.58 15.62 8.33
CA ASP A 16 -6.15 15.75 7.00
C ASP A 16 -5.42 16.85 6.23
N LEU A 17 -4.82 16.50 5.08
CA LEU A 17 -4.03 17.41 4.25
C LEU A 17 -4.62 17.65 2.89
N LEU A 18 -5.30 16.65 2.34
CA LEU A 18 -5.67 16.58 0.94
C LEU A 18 -7.10 16.09 0.78
N LEU A 19 -7.77 16.56 -0.25
CA LEU A 19 -9.08 16.10 -0.64
C LEU A 19 -9.11 15.93 -2.16
N ILE A 20 -9.65 14.81 -2.65
CA ILE A 20 -10.07 14.71 -4.05
C ILE A 20 -11.49 15.27 -4.13
N PRO A 21 -11.68 16.44 -4.73
CA PRO A 21 -12.98 17.10 -4.72
C PRO A 21 -13.95 16.40 -5.68
N ASN A 22 -15.21 16.40 -5.30
CA ASN A 22 -16.32 16.06 -6.16
C ASN A 22 -17.40 17.15 -6.08
N VAL A 23 -18.29 17.19 -7.04
CA VAL A 23 -19.33 18.21 -7.12
C VAL A 23 -20.72 17.61 -7.09
N ALA A 24 -21.67 18.37 -6.54
CA ALA A 24 -23.07 17.96 -6.50
C ALA A 24 -23.71 17.98 -7.89
N ILE A 25 -24.90 17.37 -8.00
CA ILE A 25 -25.67 17.26 -9.24
C ILE A 25 -25.92 18.61 -9.94
N HIS A 26 -25.92 19.71 -9.21
CA HIS A 26 -26.05 21.05 -9.76
C HIS A 26 -24.92 21.43 -10.72
N MET A 27 -23.74 20.89 -10.50
CA MET A 27 -22.53 21.12 -11.29
C MET A 27 -22.19 19.94 -12.21
N ASN A 28 -22.77 18.75 -11.94
CA ASN A 28 -22.62 17.56 -12.76
C ASN A 28 -23.96 16.83 -12.87
N ARG A 29 -24.69 17.05 -13.94
CA ARG A 29 -26.04 16.50 -14.17
C ARG A 29 -26.08 14.99 -14.30
N ASP A 30 -24.95 14.38 -14.66
CA ASP A 30 -24.82 12.94 -14.87
C ASP A 30 -24.34 12.16 -13.64
N VAL A 31 -24.14 12.82 -12.51
CA VAL A 31 -23.57 12.18 -11.29
C VAL A 31 -24.35 10.93 -10.86
N ASN A 32 -25.68 10.91 -11.04
CA ASN A 32 -26.53 9.77 -10.67
C ASN A 32 -26.49 8.61 -11.69
N ASN A 33 -25.93 8.83 -12.87
CA ASN A 33 -25.75 7.81 -13.91
C ASN A 33 -24.40 7.08 -13.78
N GLY A 34 -23.63 7.39 -12.76
CA GLY A 34 -22.28 6.90 -12.53
C GLY A 34 -21.23 7.91 -13.01
N MET A 35 -20.13 8.00 -12.27
CA MET A 35 -19.02 8.87 -12.61
C MET A 35 -17.85 8.02 -13.12
N LYS A 36 -17.44 8.27 -14.36
CA LYS A 36 -16.22 7.72 -14.93
C LYS A 36 -15.09 8.71 -14.69
N TYR A 37 -14.20 8.40 -13.75
CA TYR A 37 -13.06 9.25 -13.45
C TYR A 37 -12.07 9.32 -14.60
N ASN A 38 -11.64 10.53 -14.92
CA ASN A 38 -10.40 10.75 -15.66
C ASN A 38 -9.26 10.91 -14.65
N ASN A 39 -8.37 9.92 -14.59
CA ASN A 39 -7.32 9.88 -13.58
C ASN A 39 -6.38 11.10 -13.60
N GLN A 40 -6.18 11.71 -14.76
CA GLN A 40 -5.32 12.89 -14.91
C GLN A 40 -5.97 14.19 -14.45
N ILE A 41 -7.29 14.25 -14.39
CA ILE A 41 -8.04 15.47 -14.08
C ILE A 41 -8.79 15.34 -12.75
N ASP A 42 -9.59 14.28 -12.63
CA ASP A 42 -10.51 14.13 -11.51
C ASP A 42 -9.85 13.62 -10.23
N MET A 43 -8.68 12.96 -10.38
CA MET A 43 -7.95 12.38 -9.25
C MET A 43 -6.82 13.28 -8.71
N LEU A 44 -6.74 14.52 -9.18
CA LEU A 44 -5.78 15.50 -8.63
C LEU A 44 -6.26 15.96 -7.25
N PRO A 45 -5.46 15.76 -6.20
CA PRO A 45 -5.83 16.18 -4.86
C PRO A 45 -5.73 17.69 -4.70
N LEU A 46 -6.74 18.28 -4.07
CA LEU A 46 -6.71 19.68 -3.64
C LEU A 46 -5.85 19.78 -2.39
N PHE A 47 -4.79 20.58 -2.44
CA PHE A 47 -3.84 20.78 -1.35
C PHE A 47 -3.95 22.16 -0.69
N SER A 48 -4.29 23.21 -1.47
CA SER A 48 -4.42 24.56 -0.98
C SER A 48 -5.46 25.34 -1.80
N ALA A 49 -6.04 26.35 -1.20
CA ALA A 49 -6.93 27.31 -1.88
C ALA A 49 -6.20 28.57 -2.37
N GLY A 50 -4.91 28.47 -2.63
CA GLY A 50 -4.07 29.58 -3.11
C GLY A 50 -3.14 30.19 -2.08
N GLU A 51 -3.11 29.66 -0.85
CA GLU A 51 -2.21 30.15 0.21
C GLU A 51 -0.80 29.55 0.12
N CYS A 52 -0.63 28.44 -0.63
CA CYS A 52 0.66 27.79 -0.83
C CYS A 52 1.41 28.36 -2.05
N ASN A 53 2.72 28.43 -1.90
CA ASN A 53 3.65 28.84 -2.94
C ASN A 53 4.47 27.65 -3.45
N GLU A 54 5.21 27.85 -4.50
CA GLU A 54 6.19 26.88 -4.99
C GLU A 54 7.19 26.53 -3.87
N GLY A 55 7.35 25.23 -3.61
CA GLY A 55 8.26 24.71 -2.59
C GLY A 55 7.64 24.45 -1.22
N ASP A 56 6.43 24.95 -0.92
CA ASP A 56 5.77 24.72 0.39
C ASP A 56 5.50 23.24 0.66
N TYR A 57 5.19 22.47 -0.39
CA TYR A 57 5.06 21.02 -0.27
C TYR A 57 6.37 20.34 0.14
N ALA A 58 7.50 20.72 -0.48
CA ALA A 58 8.80 20.18 -0.12
C ALA A 58 9.21 20.60 1.31
N GLN A 59 8.85 21.82 1.72
CA GLN A 59 9.07 22.28 3.08
C GLN A 59 8.25 21.49 4.10
N LEU A 60 6.98 21.20 3.79
CA LEU A 60 6.12 20.37 4.64
C LEU A 60 6.72 18.97 4.88
N LEU A 61 7.28 18.34 3.84
CA LEU A 61 7.98 17.06 3.98
C LEU A 61 9.25 17.19 4.80
N ALA A 62 10.02 18.24 4.58
CA ALA A 62 11.26 18.50 5.30
C ALA A 62 11.02 18.72 6.79
N ASP A 63 9.99 19.46 7.15
CA ASP A 63 9.58 19.73 8.53
C ASP A 63 9.18 18.42 9.23
N GLU A 64 8.38 17.56 8.59
CA GLU A 64 7.96 16.26 9.14
C GLU A 64 9.14 15.28 9.30
N LEU A 65 10.09 15.33 8.37
CA LEU A 65 11.29 14.48 8.40
C LEU A 65 12.41 15.04 9.29
N GLY A 66 12.32 16.29 9.73
CA GLY A 66 13.37 16.98 10.50
C GLY A 66 14.67 17.13 9.70
N CYS A 67 14.59 17.50 8.42
CA CYS A 67 15.74 17.69 7.53
C CYS A 67 15.59 18.98 6.70
N ALA A 68 16.63 19.33 5.94
CA ALA A 68 16.52 20.40 4.96
C ALA A 68 15.82 19.88 3.68
N LYS A 69 15.02 20.72 3.03
CA LYS A 69 14.33 20.34 1.79
C LYS A 69 15.29 19.99 0.66
N GLU A 70 16.46 20.56 0.68
CA GLU A 70 17.56 20.30 -0.26
C GLU A 70 18.16 18.90 -0.11
N ASP A 71 17.91 18.23 1.02
CA ASP A 71 18.33 16.85 1.28
C ASP A 71 17.31 15.80 0.79
N ILE A 72 16.15 16.23 0.31
CA ILE A 72 15.11 15.36 -0.27
C ILE A 72 15.33 15.28 -1.78
N PHE A 73 15.79 14.12 -2.26
CA PHE A 73 16.15 13.90 -3.67
C PHE A 73 15.04 13.24 -4.49
N GLY A 74 14.08 12.65 -3.84
CA GLY A 74 12.96 12.01 -4.50
C GLY A 74 11.91 11.56 -3.49
N THR A 75 10.69 11.38 -3.96
CA THR A 75 9.54 10.95 -3.14
C THR A 75 8.65 10.01 -3.93
N ASP A 76 8.16 8.99 -3.25
CA ASP A 76 7.01 8.19 -3.67
C ASP A 76 5.86 8.51 -2.72
N LEU A 77 4.77 9.07 -3.26
CA LEU A 77 3.67 9.61 -2.47
C LEU A 77 2.38 8.89 -2.76
N TYR A 78 1.68 8.57 -1.69
CA TYR A 78 0.42 7.86 -1.73
C TYR A 78 -0.63 8.63 -0.93
N LEU A 79 -1.85 8.69 -1.47
CA LEU A 79 -3.01 9.18 -0.73
C LEU A 79 -3.49 8.08 0.21
N VAL A 80 -3.71 8.44 1.45
CA VAL A 80 -4.19 7.54 2.49
C VAL A 80 -5.58 7.98 2.94
N ASN A 81 -6.55 7.08 2.86
CA ASN A 81 -7.87 7.31 3.43
C ASN A 81 -7.77 7.21 4.97
N ARG A 82 -8.11 8.30 5.66
CA ARG A 82 -8.08 8.42 7.12
C ARG A 82 -9.42 8.07 7.79
N MET A 83 -10.37 7.51 7.05
CA MET A 83 -11.64 7.11 7.62
C MET A 83 -11.45 6.04 8.70
N THR A 84 -12.04 6.26 9.86
CA THR A 84 -11.96 5.32 10.98
C THR A 84 -12.76 4.05 10.66
N PRO A 85 -12.20 2.87 10.86
CA PRO A 85 -12.95 1.62 10.79
C PRO A 85 -14.12 1.59 11.77
N SER A 86 -15.20 0.93 11.41
CA SER A 86 -16.37 0.81 12.26
C SER A 86 -16.99 -0.59 12.21
N ILE A 87 -17.56 -1.00 13.33
CA ILE A 87 -18.46 -2.16 13.43
C ILE A 87 -19.88 -1.61 13.43
N TRP A 88 -20.77 -2.18 12.61
CA TRP A 88 -22.12 -1.65 12.45
C TRP A 88 -23.14 -2.75 12.09
N GLY A 89 -24.39 -2.36 11.97
CA GLY A 89 -25.54 -3.26 11.81
C GLY A 89 -26.31 -3.37 13.12
N VAL A 90 -27.55 -3.85 13.06
CA VAL A 90 -28.42 -3.96 14.23
C VAL A 90 -27.85 -4.90 15.29
N LYS A 91 -27.07 -5.89 14.87
CA LYS A 91 -26.40 -6.88 15.74
C LYS A 91 -24.88 -6.82 15.62
N GLU A 92 -24.34 -5.70 15.16
CA GLU A 92 -22.89 -5.49 14.98
C GLU A 92 -22.24 -6.56 14.09
N GLU A 93 -22.93 -7.00 13.06
CA GLU A 93 -22.48 -8.10 12.18
C GLU A 93 -21.64 -7.66 10.98
N PHE A 94 -21.45 -6.35 10.78
CA PHE A 94 -20.69 -5.80 9.67
C PHE A 94 -19.45 -5.03 10.16
N ILE A 95 -18.41 -5.09 9.36
CA ILE A 95 -17.21 -4.27 9.51
C ILE A 95 -17.02 -3.42 8.25
N SER A 96 -16.83 -2.12 8.42
CA SER A 96 -16.40 -1.22 7.36
C SER A 96 -15.05 -0.64 7.70
N SER A 97 -14.10 -0.78 6.79
CA SER A 97 -12.75 -0.24 6.93
C SER A 97 -12.14 0.01 5.56
N PRO A 98 -11.30 1.03 5.40
CA PRO A 98 -10.42 1.11 4.24
C PRO A 98 -9.51 -0.12 4.18
N LYS A 99 -9.20 -0.58 2.98
CA LYS A 99 -8.21 -1.64 2.70
C LYS A 99 -8.53 -3.01 3.32
N LEU A 100 -9.80 -3.34 3.56
CA LEU A 100 -10.18 -4.71 3.91
C LEU A 100 -9.76 -5.69 2.79
N ASP A 101 -10.03 -5.35 1.59
CA ASP A 101 -9.39 -5.91 0.42
C ASP A 101 -8.05 -5.16 0.21
N ASP A 102 -6.91 -5.86 0.28
CA ASP A 102 -6.73 -7.29 0.54
C ASP A 102 -6.07 -7.58 1.90
N LEU A 103 -5.91 -6.57 2.74
CA LEU A 103 -5.23 -6.71 4.04
C LEU A 103 -5.89 -7.71 4.99
N GLN A 104 -7.18 -7.98 4.85
CA GLN A 104 -7.86 -9.00 5.63
C GLN A 104 -7.30 -10.40 5.31
N CYS A 105 -7.12 -10.72 4.04
CA CYS A 105 -6.55 -11.99 3.61
C CYS A 105 -5.08 -12.12 3.99
N ALA A 106 -4.30 -11.06 3.82
CA ALA A 106 -2.90 -11.01 4.25
C ALA A 106 -2.78 -11.26 5.77
N PHE A 107 -3.59 -10.58 6.58
CA PHE A 107 -3.59 -10.74 8.04
C PHE A 107 -4.00 -12.14 8.48
N THR A 108 -5.08 -12.68 7.93
CA THR A 108 -5.58 -14.00 8.33
C THR A 108 -4.62 -15.11 7.92
N SER A 109 -3.99 -15.01 6.77
CA SER A 109 -2.97 -15.95 6.31
C SER A 109 -1.71 -15.91 7.18
N LEU A 110 -1.25 -14.72 7.56
CA LEU A 110 -0.15 -14.57 8.53
C LEU A 110 -0.51 -15.19 9.88
N LYS A 111 -1.72 -14.94 10.38
CA LYS A 111 -2.19 -15.55 11.63
C LYS A 111 -2.25 -17.08 11.54
N ALA A 112 -2.67 -17.62 10.41
CA ALA A 112 -2.67 -19.06 10.17
C ALA A 112 -1.25 -19.64 10.23
N LEU A 113 -0.26 -18.97 9.63
CA LEU A 113 1.15 -19.39 9.74
C LEU A 113 1.63 -19.39 11.20
N LEU A 114 1.37 -18.30 11.94
CA LEU A 114 1.86 -18.14 13.32
C LEU A 114 1.22 -19.11 14.32
N HIS A 115 0.02 -19.60 14.05
CA HIS A 115 -0.71 -20.55 14.90
C HIS A 115 -0.73 -21.99 14.35
N GLY A 116 -0.26 -22.17 13.13
CA GLY A 116 -0.18 -23.49 12.50
C GLY A 116 0.87 -24.38 13.18
N THR A 117 0.53 -25.61 13.42
CA THR A 117 1.45 -26.63 13.97
C THR A 117 1.60 -27.75 12.94
N ASN A 118 2.50 -27.60 11.99
CA ASN A 118 2.80 -28.66 11.05
C ASN A 118 4.30 -28.96 11.14
N GLU A 119 4.63 -30.12 11.71
CA GLU A 119 6.00 -30.56 11.89
C GLU A 119 6.56 -31.32 10.68
N GLN A 120 5.74 -31.64 9.70
CA GLN A 120 6.09 -32.47 8.55
C GLN A 120 6.33 -31.68 7.27
N ALA A 121 6.11 -30.38 7.28
CA ALA A 121 6.32 -29.51 6.13
C ALA A 121 6.85 -28.14 6.54
N VAL A 122 7.54 -27.49 5.63
CA VAL A 122 7.94 -26.08 5.76
C VAL A 122 6.74 -25.20 5.38
N ASN A 123 6.13 -24.59 6.38
CA ASN A 123 5.03 -23.66 6.15
C ASN A 123 5.58 -22.34 5.63
N VAL A 124 5.02 -21.82 4.58
CA VAL A 124 5.42 -20.57 3.96
C VAL A 124 4.23 -19.61 3.88
N PHE A 125 4.42 -18.41 4.35
CA PHE A 125 3.55 -17.28 4.09
C PHE A 125 4.25 -16.34 3.11
N ALA A 126 3.59 -16.00 2.02
CA ALA A 126 4.07 -15.02 1.07
C ALA A 126 3.06 -13.87 0.94
N CYS A 127 3.54 -12.65 1.09
CA CYS A 127 2.77 -11.43 0.86
C CYS A 127 3.42 -10.67 -0.28
N PHE A 128 2.66 -10.44 -1.34
CA PHE A 128 3.13 -9.76 -2.54
C PHE A 128 2.64 -8.33 -2.58
N ASP A 129 3.34 -7.49 -3.30
CA ASP A 129 2.95 -6.12 -3.58
C ASP A 129 2.33 -6.01 -4.98
N ASN A 130 1.68 -4.87 -5.24
CA ASN A 130 1.16 -4.48 -6.55
C ASN A 130 0.05 -5.40 -7.11
N GLU A 131 -0.78 -5.98 -6.26
CA GLU A 131 -1.92 -6.77 -6.69
C GLU A 131 -2.88 -5.94 -7.54
N GLU A 132 -3.26 -4.74 -7.08
CA GLU A 132 -4.22 -3.84 -7.71
C GLU A 132 -3.82 -3.36 -9.11
N VAL A 133 -2.53 -3.40 -9.42
CA VAL A 133 -2.02 -3.09 -10.78
C VAL A 133 -1.69 -4.33 -11.60
N GLY A 134 -2.12 -5.52 -11.17
CA GLY A 134 -2.07 -6.77 -11.90
C GLY A 134 -0.86 -7.66 -11.61
N SER A 135 -0.18 -7.47 -10.48
CA SER A 135 0.90 -8.35 -9.96
C SER A 135 2.13 -8.53 -10.88
N GLY A 136 2.26 -7.76 -11.96
CA GLY A 136 3.29 -7.90 -13.00
C GLY A 136 4.65 -7.27 -12.67
N THR A 137 4.89 -6.83 -11.44
CA THR A 137 6.14 -6.21 -11.00
C THR A 137 7.10 -7.24 -10.39
N LYS A 138 8.34 -6.82 -10.07
CA LYS A 138 9.30 -7.68 -9.36
C LYS A 138 8.82 -8.11 -7.97
N GLN A 139 7.98 -7.32 -7.33
CA GLN A 139 7.42 -7.56 -6.00
C GLN A 139 6.05 -8.27 -6.06
N GLY A 140 5.48 -8.38 -7.27
CA GLY A 140 4.15 -8.96 -7.49
C GLY A 140 4.16 -10.48 -7.57
N ALA A 141 2.97 -11.06 -7.47
CA ALA A 141 2.76 -12.50 -7.46
C ALA A 141 3.17 -13.19 -8.78
N CYS A 142 3.18 -12.47 -9.91
CA CYS A 142 3.61 -12.99 -11.21
C CYS A 142 5.14 -12.98 -11.41
N SER A 143 5.91 -12.51 -10.42
CA SER A 143 7.37 -12.51 -10.48
C SER A 143 7.95 -13.90 -10.18
N THR A 144 9.24 -14.08 -10.46
CA THR A 144 9.98 -15.29 -10.07
C THR A 144 10.42 -15.27 -8.60
N PHE A 145 10.16 -14.17 -7.86
CA PHE A 145 10.68 -13.95 -6.52
C PHE A 145 10.37 -15.11 -5.56
N LEU A 146 9.11 -15.53 -5.48
CA LEU A 146 8.73 -16.64 -4.60
C LEU A 146 9.42 -17.94 -5.01
N TYR A 147 9.42 -18.25 -6.31
CA TYR A 147 10.08 -19.43 -6.83
C TYR A 147 11.58 -19.45 -6.48
N ASP A 148 12.26 -18.34 -6.71
CA ASP A 148 13.70 -18.21 -6.44
C ASP A 148 14.01 -18.38 -4.94
N VAL A 149 13.18 -17.81 -4.06
CA VAL A 149 13.32 -17.97 -2.60
C VAL A 149 13.09 -19.42 -2.18
N LEU A 150 12.02 -20.06 -2.68
CA LEU A 150 11.72 -21.46 -2.34
C LEU A 150 12.82 -22.41 -2.84
N GLN A 151 13.38 -22.20 -4.02
CA GLN A 151 14.51 -22.98 -4.52
C GLN A 151 15.73 -22.84 -3.60
N ARG A 152 16.05 -21.62 -3.17
CA ARG A 152 17.17 -21.37 -2.24
C ARG A 152 16.94 -22.01 -0.87
N ILE A 153 15.71 -22.03 -0.37
CA ILE A 153 15.37 -22.74 0.88
C ILE A 153 15.58 -24.24 0.69
N ASN A 154 15.04 -24.81 -0.40
CA ASN A 154 15.20 -26.22 -0.73
C ASN A 154 16.67 -26.65 -0.79
N ASP A 155 17.50 -25.91 -1.51
CA ASP A 155 18.92 -26.17 -1.64
C ASP A 155 19.65 -26.08 -0.30
N ASN A 156 19.34 -25.07 0.53
CA ASN A 156 19.95 -24.92 1.85
C ASN A 156 19.55 -26.02 2.84
N LEU A 157 18.38 -26.61 2.66
CA LEU A 157 17.95 -27.78 3.45
C LEU A 157 18.56 -29.09 2.95
N GLY A 158 19.29 -29.07 1.84
CA GLY A 158 19.95 -30.24 1.25
C GLY A 158 19.01 -31.12 0.43
N TYR A 159 17.85 -30.61 0.06
CA TYR A 159 16.88 -31.34 -0.78
C TYR A 159 17.20 -31.19 -2.27
N THR A 160 16.79 -32.17 -3.04
CA THR A 160 16.92 -32.16 -4.50
C THR A 160 15.79 -31.36 -5.15
N LYS A 161 15.96 -31.06 -6.43
CA LYS A 161 14.90 -30.45 -7.23
C LYS A 161 13.67 -31.37 -7.34
N GLU A 162 13.87 -32.68 -7.32
CA GLU A 162 12.76 -33.65 -7.34
C GLU A 162 11.97 -33.60 -6.02
N ASP A 163 12.66 -33.42 -4.88
CA ASP A 163 12.00 -33.26 -3.59
C ASP A 163 11.12 -32.01 -3.57
N TYR A 164 11.61 -30.92 -4.16
CA TYR A 164 10.81 -29.68 -4.31
C TYR A 164 9.51 -29.89 -5.09
N TYR A 165 9.54 -30.70 -6.16
CA TYR A 165 8.33 -30.97 -6.97
C TYR A 165 7.38 -31.96 -6.34
N ARG A 166 7.81 -32.70 -5.32
CA ARG A 166 6.97 -33.64 -4.58
C ARG A 166 6.31 -33.01 -3.34
N ALA A 167 6.81 -31.87 -2.88
CA ALA A 167 6.27 -31.15 -1.75
C ALA A 167 5.04 -30.33 -2.11
#